data_885c354292353f9c62fb2e5c73eaaf22
#
_entry.id   885c354292353f9c62fb2e5c73eaaf22
#
_cell.length_a   1.000
_cell.length_b   1.000
_cell.length_c   1.000
_cell.angle_alpha   90.00
_cell.angle_beta   90.00
_cell.angle_gamma   90.00
#
_symmetry.space_group_name_H-M   'P 1'
#
loop_
_entity.id
_entity.type
_entity.pdbx_description
1 polymer ?
#
loop_
_entity_poly.entity_id
_entity_poly.type
_entity_poly.pdbx_seq_one_letter_code
_entity_poly.pdbx_strand_id
1 'polypeptide(L)'
;MRQFTGVDKLIHSFDQALRSLVPGATAAHRDNPSVAEKTQLAVSEARHVAGLMRVNHSGEVCAQALYHGQALTAKLPNVRREMEQAAIEEQDHLAWCEDRLKELDSHTSLLNPIWYGLSFGMGALAGIAGDKYSLGFVAETERQVSLHLEDHIRQLPEQDERSRKILVQMNEDELHHRDTALNAGGVDLPVPVRIAMTGISKLMTKTSYYI
;
A
#
# COMPACT_ATOMS: atom_id res chain seq x y z
N MET A 1 -15.05 -17.74 -22.22
CA MET A 1 -13.93 -17.09 -21.48
C MET A 1 -12.74 -18.04 -21.46
N ARG A 2 -11.55 -17.56 -21.80
CA ARG A 2 -10.32 -18.36 -21.74
C ARG A 2 -9.98 -18.60 -20.27
N GLN A 3 -9.85 -19.85 -19.85
CA GLN A 3 -9.41 -20.19 -18.50
C GLN A 3 -7.88 -20.06 -18.44
N PHE A 4 -7.39 -19.30 -17.48
CA PHE A 4 -5.94 -19.18 -17.24
C PHE A 4 -5.37 -20.52 -16.78
N THR A 5 -4.29 -20.96 -17.44
CA THR A 5 -3.48 -22.10 -17.01
C THR A 5 -2.64 -21.74 -15.77
N GLY A 6 -2.01 -22.72 -15.14
CA GLY A 6 -1.07 -22.43 -14.03
C GLY A 6 0.09 -21.52 -14.43
N VAL A 7 0.56 -21.66 -15.68
CA VAL A 7 1.62 -20.79 -16.24
C VAL A 7 1.11 -19.36 -16.45
N ASP A 8 -0.11 -19.19 -16.99
CA ASP A 8 -0.70 -17.86 -17.16
C ASP A 8 -0.83 -17.13 -15.81
N LYS A 9 -1.22 -17.84 -14.75
CA LYS A 9 -1.31 -17.28 -13.39
C LYS A 9 0.06 -16.85 -12.85
N LEU A 10 1.08 -17.65 -13.08
CA LEU A 10 2.45 -17.33 -12.67
C LEU A 10 2.97 -16.09 -13.40
N ILE A 11 2.77 -16.01 -14.72
CA ILE A 11 3.15 -14.85 -15.54
C ILE A 11 2.41 -13.61 -15.05
N HIS A 12 1.11 -13.72 -14.79
CA HIS A 12 0.30 -12.61 -14.27
C HIS A 12 0.81 -12.12 -12.91
N SER A 13 1.08 -13.02 -11.96
CA SER A 13 1.63 -12.64 -10.65
C SER A 13 3.00 -11.96 -10.76
N PHE A 14 3.84 -12.40 -11.71
CA PHE A 14 5.13 -11.78 -11.97
C PHE A 14 4.98 -10.38 -12.61
N ASP A 15 4.06 -10.21 -13.56
CA ASP A 15 3.74 -8.90 -14.15
C ASP A 15 3.26 -7.91 -13.07
N GLN A 16 2.38 -8.35 -12.18
CA GLN A 16 1.90 -7.54 -11.05
C GLN A 16 3.06 -7.12 -10.13
N ALA A 17 3.96 -8.06 -9.80
CA ALA A 17 5.13 -7.75 -8.98
C ALA A 17 6.04 -6.70 -9.65
N LEU A 18 6.28 -6.82 -10.96
CA LEU A 18 7.08 -5.85 -11.71
C LEU A 18 6.42 -4.47 -11.73
N ARG A 19 5.11 -4.40 -11.92
CA ARG A 19 4.36 -3.12 -11.88
C ARG A 19 4.50 -2.43 -10.53
N SER A 20 4.42 -3.17 -9.43
CA SER A 20 4.55 -2.61 -8.09
C SER A 20 5.99 -2.22 -7.71
N LEU A 21 7.01 -2.83 -8.35
CA LEU A 21 8.42 -2.70 -7.94
C LEU A 21 9.25 -1.80 -8.86
N VAL A 22 8.85 -1.67 -10.12
CA VAL A 22 9.62 -0.88 -11.10
C VAL A 22 9.09 0.55 -11.14
N PRO A 23 9.87 1.55 -10.73
CA PRO A 23 9.43 2.94 -10.75
C PRO A 23 8.95 3.38 -12.14
N GLY A 24 7.77 4.00 -12.19
CA GLY A 24 7.15 4.46 -13.43
C GLY A 24 6.45 3.37 -14.26
N ALA A 25 6.41 2.12 -13.78
CA ALA A 25 5.66 1.05 -14.43
C ALA A 25 4.15 1.13 -14.17
N THR A 26 3.75 1.84 -13.12
CA THR A 26 2.34 2.06 -12.75
C THR A 26 1.92 3.47 -13.15
N ALA A 27 0.79 3.57 -13.83
CA ALA A 27 0.13 4.85 -14.10
C ALA A 27 -1.14 4.95 -13.24
N ALA A 28 -1.37 6.12 -12.65
CA ALA A 28 -2.60 6.37 -11.91
C ALA A 28 -3.80 6.38 -12.86
N HIS A 29 -4.94 5.88 -12.38
CA HIS A 29 -6.23 5.92 -13.05
C HIS A 29 -7.00 7.18 -12.69
N ARG A 30 -6.80 7.68 -11.45
CA ARG A 30 -7.37 8.92 -10.93
C ARG A 30 -6.35 10.06 -11.03
N ASP A 31 -6.83 11.29 -11.12
CA ASP A 31 -5.97 12.47 -11.09
C ASP A 31 -5.23 12.56 -9.76
N ASN A 32 -3.96 13.01 -9.82
CA ASN A 32 -3.17 13.24 -8.62
C ASN A 32 -3.76 14.40 -7.79
N PRO A 33 -4.16 14.19 -6.52
CA PRO A 33 -4.78 15.23 -5.70
C PRO A 33 -3.84 16.38 -5.33
N SER A 34 -2.54 16.26 -5.61
CA SER A 34 -1.52 17.27 -5.30
C SER A 34 -1.56 18.51 -6.19
N VAL A 35 -2.67 18.77 -6.89
CA VAL A 35 -2.84 19.99 -7.70
C VAL A 35 -2.89 21.22 -6.78
N ALA A 36 -1.70 21.68 -6.40
CA ALA A 36 -1.49 22.89 -5.60
C ALA A 36 -0.22 23.58 -6.11
N GLU A 37 -0.09 24.89 -5.84
CA GLU A 37 1.14 25.61 -6.18
C GLU A 37 2.35 24.96 -5.52
N LYS A 38 3.48 24.95 -6.28
CA LYS A 38 4.75 24.45 -5.74
C LYS A 38 5.24 25.41 -4.66
N THR A 39 5.28 24.96 -3.43
CA THR A 39 5.87 25.70 -2.32
C THR A 39 7.33 25.30 -2.19
N GLN A 40 8.21 26.28 -1.94
CA GLN A 40 9.62 25.99 -1.65
C GLN A 40 9.75 25.44 -0.22
N LEU A 41 10.31 24.25 -0.12
CA LEU A 41 10.70 23.64 1.16
C LEU A 41 12.18 23.92 1.42
N ALA A 42 12.56 24.13 2.68
CA ALA A 42 13.96 24.11 3.05
C ALA A 42 14.57 22.72 2.79
N VAL A 43 15.87 22.64 2.56
CA VAL A 43 16.54 21.36 2.21
C VAL A 43 16.30 20.28 3.27
N SER A 44 16.26 20.63 4.55
CA SER A 44 15.94 19.69 5.64
C SER A 44 14.50 19.22 5.61
N GLU A 45 13.55 20.11 5.32
CA GLU A 45 12.12 19.79 5.19
C GLU A 45 11.89 18.88 3.98
N ALA A 46 12.44 19.21 2.80
CA ALA A 46 12.31 18.39 1.61
C ALA A 46 12.85 16.96 1.84
N ARG A 47 13.98 16.82 2.54
CA ARG A 47 14.56 15.54 2.89
C ARG A 47 13.67 14.74 3.88
N HIS A 48 13.07 15.41 4.85
CA HIS A 48 12.14 14.80 5.79
C HIS A 48 10.87 14.31 5.06
N VAL A 49 10.25 15.19 4.27
CA VAL A 49 9.06 14.85 3.47
C VAL A 49 9.35 13.69 2.51
N ALA A 50 10.51 13.67 1.85
CA ALA A 50 10.91 12.56 1.01
C ALA A 50 11.02 11.24 1.79
N GLY A 51 11.51 11.28 3.03
CA GLY A 51 11.50 10.12 3.93
C GLY A 51 10.09 9.60 4.23
N LEU A 52 9.16 10.51 4.57
CA LEU A 52 7.76 10.16 4.81
C LEU A 52 7.09 9.57 3.56
N MET A 53 7.25 10.21 2.40
CA MET A 53 6.68 9.74 1.14
C MET A 53 7.26 8.38 0.71
N ARG A 54 8.54 8.11 1.00
CA ARG A 54 9.17 6.81 0.74
C ARG A 54 8.59 5.72 1.62
N VAL A 55 8.30 6.01 2.89
CA VAL A 55 7.60 5.08 3.79
C VAL A 55 6.21 4.75 3.24
N ASN A 56 5.43 5.78 2.84
CA ASN A 56 4.09 5.57 2.29
C ASN A 56 4.16 4.73 1.01
N HIS A 57 5.02 5.08 0.06
CA HIS A 57 5.24 4.27 -1.15
C HIS A 57 5.57 2.80 -0.82
N SER A 58 6.43 2.54 0.18
CA SER A 58 6.74 1.16 0.60
C SER A 58 5.53 0.48 1.24
N GLY A 59 4.67 1.23 1.93
CA GLY A 59 3.38 0.74 2.43
C GLY A 59 2.49 0.25 1.29
N GLU A 60 2.34 1.06 0.22
CA GLU A 60 1.54 0.70 -0.96
C GLU A 60 2.11 -0.52 -1.71
N VAL A 61 3.45 -0.64 -1.80
CA VAL A 61 4.10 -1.86 -2.32
C VAL A 61 3.72 -3.08 -1.48
N CYS A 62 3.66 -2.94 -0.15
CA CYS A 62 3.23 -4.01 0.75
C CYS A 62 1.73 -4.33 0.58
N ALA A 63 0.86 -3.32 0.47
CA ALA A 63 -0.58 -3.49 0.28
C ALA A 63 -0.88 -4.23 -1.04
N GLN A 64 -0.29 -3.79 -2.14
CA GLN A 64 -0.36 -4.48 -3.44
C GLN A 64 0.04 -5.95 -3.32
N ALA A 65 1.18 -6.23 -2.69
CA ALA A 65 1.67 -7.59 -2.52
C ALA A 65 0.73 -8.45 -1.66
N LEU A 66 0.18 -7.88 -0.57
CA LEU A 66 -0.82 -8.53 0.28
C LEU A 66 -2.06 -8.90 -0.54
N TYR A 67 -2.65 -7.96 -1.27
CA TYR A 67 -3.83 -8.19 -2.09
C TYR A 67 -3.58 -9.24 -3.18
N HIS A 68 -2.42 -9.20 -3.85
CA HIS A 68 -2.06 -10.23 -4.85
C HIS A 68 -1.94 -11.62 -4.21
N GLY A 69 -1.32 -11.74 -3.03
CA GLY A 69 -1.21 -13.01 -2.31
C GLY A 69 -2.57 -13.53 -1.85
N GLN A 70 -3.43 -12.65 -1.33
CA GLN A 70 -4.79 -12.98 -0.91
C GLN A 70 -5.68 -13.40 -2.09
N ALA A 71 -5.66 -12.65 -3.20
CA ALA A 71 -6.41 -12.98 -4.41
C ALA A 71 -6.02 -14.35 -4.99
N LEU A 72 -4.73 -14.70 -4.92
CA LEU A 72 -4.24 -16.01 -5.38
C LEU A 72 -4.85 -17.18 -4.59
N THR A 73 -5.11 -17.00 -3.30
CA THR A 73 -5.54 -18.06 -2.37
C THR A 73 -6.99 -17.94 -1.92
N ALA A 74 -7.71 -16.87 -2.27
CA ALA A 74 -9.11 -16.65 -1.95
C ALA A 74 -9.98 -17.78 -2.51
N LYS A 75 -10.91 -18.28 -1.67
CA LYS A 75 -11.81 -19.40 -2.00
C LYS A 75 -13.11 -18.90 -2.64
N LEU A 76 -13.64 -17.76 -2.16
CA LEU A 76 -14.86 -17.17 -2.68
C LEU A 76 -14.54 -16.21 -3.84
N PRO A 77 -15.25 -16.34 -4.99
CA PRO A 77 -14.97 -15.48 -6.16
C PRO A 77 -15.23 -13.99 -5.93
N ASN A 78 -16.16 -13.62 -5.04
CA ASN A 78 -16.39 -12.23 -4.67
C ASN A 78 -15.22 -11.66 -3.87
N VAL A 79 -14.71 -12.38 -2.86
CA VAL A 79 -13.55 -11.96 -2.07
C VAL A 79 -12.32 -11.76 -2.98
N ARG A 80 -12.10 -12.69 -3.92
CA ARG A 80 -11.03 -12.53 -4.91
C ARG A 80 -11.17 -11.25 -5.71
N ARG A 81 -12.38 -10.95 -6.24
CA ARG A 81 -12.62 -9.72 -7.01
C ARG A 81 -12.41 -8.46 -6.18
N GLU A 82 -12.80 -8.46 -4.91
CA GLU A 82 -12.56 -7.34 -4.01
C GLU A 82 -11.06 -7.09 -3.80
N MET A 83 -10.26 -8.15 -3.62
CA MET A 83 -8.80 -8.02 -3.51
C MET A 83 -8.15 -7.53 -4.79
N GLU A 84 -8.62 -8.02 -5.95
CA GLU A 84 -8.14 -7.56 -7.26
C GLU A 84 -8.52 -6.09 -7.51
N GLN A 85 -9.71 -5.65 -7.09
CA GLN A 85 -10.15 -4.26 -7.21
C GLN A 85 -9.36 -3.34 -6.29
N ALA A 86 -9.18 -3.69 -5.02
CA ALA A 86 -8.36 -2.94 -4.08
C ALA A 86 -6.92 -2.77 -4.60
N ALA A 87 -6.32 -3.84 -5.13
CA ALA A 87 -4.98 -3.77 -5.75
C ALA A 87 -4.91 -2.78 -6.93
N ILE A 88 -6.00 -2.56 -7.68
CA ILE A 88 -6.06 -1.55 -8.75
C ILE A 88 -6.10 -0.14 -8.15
N GLU A 89 -6.86 0.08 -7.08
CA GLU A 89 -6.98 1.38 -6.41
C GLU A 89 -5.67 1.81 -5.76
N GLU A 90 -4.93 0.86 -5.18
CA GLU A 90 -3.59 1.10 -4.64
C GLU A 90 -2.54 1.52 -5.69
N GLN A 91 -2.79 1.25 -6.99
CA GLN A 91 -1.90 1.74 -8.05
C GLN A 91 -1.88 3.27 -8.14
N ASP A 92 -3.00 3.93 -7.82
CA ASP A 92 -3.08 5.39 -7.78
C ASP A 92 -2.17 5.93 -6.67
N HIS A 93 -2.24 5.34 -5.47
CA HIS A 93 -1.42 5.72 -4.33
C HIS A 93 0.07 5.54 -4.60
N LEU A 94 0.47 4.41 -5.22
CA LEU A 94 1.85 4.18 -5.67
C LEU A 94 2.33 5.29 -6.60
N ALA A 95 1.56 5.59 -7.66
CA ALA A 95 1.93 6.58 -8.65
C ALA A 95 2.01 8.00 -8.04
N TRP A 96 1.07 8.38 -7.15
CA TRP A 96 1.09 9.68 -6.48
C TRP A 96 2.30 9.84 -5.56
N CYS A 97 2.65 8.79 -4.82
CA CYS A 97 3.85 8.79 -3.97
C CYS A 97 5.13 8.87 -4.79
N GLU A 98 5.22 8.13 -5.92
CA GLU A 98 6.36 8.21 -6.84
C GLU A 98 6.53 9.60 -7.43
N ASP A 99 5.46 10.21 -7.93
CA ASP A 99 5.50 11.54 -8.51
C ASP A 99 5.97 12.56 -7.48
N ARG A 100 5.49 12.45 -6.24
CA ARG A 100 5.93 13.34 -5.17
C ARG A 100 7.40 13.13 -4.81
N LEU A 101 7.88 11.90 -4.76
CA LEU A 101 9.31 11.59 -4.55
C LEU A 101 10.19 12.20 -5.67
N LYS A 102 9.78 12.08 -6.95
CA LYS A 102 10.47 12.71 -8.07
C LYS A 102 10.53 14.25 -7.95
N GLU A 103 9.43 14.88 -7.52
CA GLU A 103 9.40 16.33 -7.28
C GLU A 103 10.33 16.79 -6.15
N LEU A 104 10.61 15.89 -5.20
CA LEU A 104 11.53 16.13 -4.08
C LEU A 104 12.98 15.71 -4.39
N ASP A 105 13.30 15.43 -5.66
CA ASP A 105 14.60 14.90 -6.10
C ASP A 105 15.04 13.67 -5.30
N SER A 106 14.08 12.75 -5.03
CA SER A 106 14.28 11.55 -4.24
C SER A 106 13.86 10.28 -5.00
N HIS A 107 13.96 9.14 -4.34
CA HIS A 107 13.72 7.83 -4.93
C HIS A 107 12.85 6.96 -3.99
N THR A 108 12.28 5.89 -4.54
CA THR A 108 11.59 4.84 -3.79
C THR A 108 12.57 3.98 -2.99
N SER A 109 12.07 3.23 -2.00
CA SER A 109 12.95 2.39 -1.16
C SER A 109 13.59 1.26 -1.95
N LEU A 110 14.90 1.05 -1.75
CA LEU A 110 15.64 -0.09 -2.30
C LEU A 110 15.24 -1.42 -1.66
N LEU A 111 14.55 -1.37 -0.52
CA LEU A 111 14.06 -2.56 0.21
C LEU A 111 12.69 -3.04 -0.31
N ASN A 112 12.04 -2.33 -1.22
CA ASN A 112 10.73 -2.69 -1.75
C ASN A 112 10.61 -4.13 -2.25
N PRO A 113 11.61 -4.73 -2.95
CA PRO A 113 11.53 -6.14 -3.35
C PRO A 113 11.43 -7.11 -2.16
N ILE A 114 12.11 -6.81 -1.06
CA ILE A 114 12.05 -7.62 0.17
C ILE A 114 10.67 -7.47 0.82
N TRP A 115 10.20 -6.23 0.95
CA TRP A 115 8.89 -5.94 1.53
C TRP A 115 7.76 -6.56 0.71
N TYR A 116 7.84 -6.47 -0.62
CA TYR A 116 6.89 -7.13 -1.52
C TYR A 116 6.83 -8.64 -1.28
N GLY A 117 7.98 -9.33 -1.30
CA GLY A 117 8.03 -10.78 -1.12
C GLY A 117 7.47 -11.24 0.22
N LEU A 118 7.81 -10.55 1.31
CA LEU A 118 7.28 -10.84 2.65
C LEU A 118 5.77 -10.61 2.73
N SER A 119 5.27 -9.49 2.21
CA SER A 119 3.86 -9.12 2.23
C SER A 119 3.03 -10.07 1.36
N PHE A 120 3.50 -10.43 0.17
CA PHE A 120 2.86 -11.44 -0.68
C PHE A 120 2.69 -12.77 0.05
N GLY A 121 3.76 -13.24 0.70
CA GLY A 121 3.72 -14.47 1.50
C GLY A 121 2.70 -14.39 2.65
N MET A 122 2.65 -13.26 3.37
CA MET A 122 1.65 -13.03 4.43
C MET A 122 0.22 -13.01 3.88
N GLY A 123 -0.01 -12.33 2.75
CA GLY A 123 -1.31 -12.31 2.07
C GLY A 123 -1.77 -13.71 1.66
N ALA A 124 -0.87 -14.50 1.05
CA ALA A 124 -1.17 -15.87 0.68
C ALA A 124 -1.52 -16.75 1.88
N LEU A 125 -0.80 -16.61 3.00
CA LEU A 125 -1.10 -17.33 4.25
C LEU A 125 -2.44 -16.91 4.84
N ALA A 126 -2.78 -15.61 4.82
CA ALA A 126 -4.06 -15.11 5.29
C ALA A 126 -5.22 -15.70 4.47
N GLY A 127 -5.10 -15.75 3.13
CA GLY A 127 -6.11 -16.37 2.26
C GLY A 127 -6.25 -17.88 2.47
N ILE A 128 -5.15 -18.61 2.72
CA ILE A 128 -5.18 -20.05 3.09
C ILE A 128 -5.92 -20.26 4.41
N ALA A 129 -5.76 -19.37 5.38
CA ALA A 129 -6.47 -19.43 6.67
C ALA A 129 -8.00 -19.29 6.50
N GLY A 130 -8.44 -18.67 5.44
CA GLY A 130 -9.83 -18.56 5.03
C GLY A 130 -10.29 -17.11 4.83
N ASP A 131 -11.27 -16.93 3.95
CA ASP A 131 -11.67 -15.61 3.44
C ASP A 131 -12.02 -14.60 4.54
N LYS A 132 -12.71 -15.02 5.62
CA LYS A 132 -13.03 -14.13 6.75
C LYS A 132 -11.79 -13.61 7.49
N TYR A 133 -10.73 -14.43 7.60
CA TYR A 133 -9.45 -14.00 8.21
C TYR A 133 -8.63 -13.19 7.24
N SER A 134 -8.71 -13.49 5.95
CA SER A 134 -8.11 -12.70 4.88
C SER A 134 -8.67 -11.27 4.87
N LEU A 135 -10.00 -11.13 4.91
CA LEU A 135 -10.68 -9.84 5.03
C LEU A 135 -10.35 -9.11 6.35
N GLY A 136 -10.30 -9.85 7.47
CA GLY A 136 -9.87 -9.29 8.75
C GLY A 136 -8.42 -8.80 8.73
N PHE A 137 -7.55 -9.49 7.95
CA PHE A 137 -6.16 -9.06 7.75
C PHE A 137 -6.08 -7.74 6.96
N VAL A 138 -6.90 -7.60 5.90
CA VAL A 138 -7.06 -6.32 5.18
C VAL A 138 -7.49 -5.23 6.15
N ALA A 139 -8.61 -5.43 6.85
CA ALA A 139 -9.15 -4.40 7.76
C ALA A 139 -8.14 -3.94 8.83
N GLU A 140 -7.32 -4.84 9.37
CA GLU A 140 -6.27 -4.48 10.32
C GLU A 140 -5.08 -3.78 9.64
N THR A 141 -4.72 -4.17 8.41
CA THR A 141 -3.68 -3.50 7.63
C THR A 141 -4.07 -2.05 7.38
N GLU A 142 -5.28 -1.81 6.82
CA GLU A 142 -5.75 -0.46 6.50
C GLU A 142 -5.93 0.41 7.76
N ARG A 143 -6.34 -0.18 8.88
CA ARG A 143 -6.34 0.52 10.16
C ARG A 143 -4.94 0.99 10.57
N GLN A 144 -3.91 0.18 10.36
CA GLN A 144 -2.53 0.55 10.70
C GLN A 144 -1.97 1.58 9.72
N VAL A 145 -2.30 1.46 8.42
CA VAL A 145 -1.91 2.43 7.39
C VAL A 145 -2.56 3.78 7.67
N SER A 146 -3.87 3.83 7.96
CA SER A 146 -4.57 5.07 8.30
C SER A 146 -3.94 5.79 9.49
N LEU A 147 -3.64 5.10 10.59
CA LEU A 147 -2.94 5.68 11.74
C LEU A 147 -1.55 6.24 11.37
N HIS A 148 -0.88 5.61 10.43
CA HIS A 148 0.42 6.04 9.92
C HIS A 148 0.31 7.30 9.08
N LEU A 149 -0.67 7.34 8.16
CA LEU A 149 -0.96 8.50 7.33
C LEU A 149 -1.32 9.71 8.19
N GLU A 150 -2.18 9.54 9.20
CA GLU A 150 -2.50 10.60 10.15
C GLU A 150 -1.26 11.13 10.89
N ASP A 151 -0.35 10.24 11.29
CA ASP A 151 0.90 10.64 11.95
C ASP A 151 1.83 11.39 10.99
N HIS A 152 1.95 10.92 9.75
CA HIS A 152 2.74 11.60 8.72
C HIS A 152 2.16 12.97 8.35
N ILE A 153 0.83 13.12 8.24
CA ILE A 153 0.16 14.40 7.99
C ILE A 153 0.53 15.42 9.09
N ARG A 154 0.61 14.98 10.35
CA ARG A 154 1.02 15.86 11.47
C ARG A 154 2.49 16.27 11.41
N GLN A 155 3.35 15.46 10.80
CA GLN A 155 4.79 15.69 10.67
C GLN A 155 5.15 16.54 9.43
N LEU A 156 4.22 16.72 8.48
CA LEU A 156 4.48 17.56 7.30
C LEU A 156 4.67 19.02 7.69
N PRO A 157 5.60 19.75 7.04
CA PRO A 157 5.67 21.20 7.09
C PRO A 157 4.31 21.82 6.77
N GLU A 158 3.93 22.90 7.45
CA GLU A 158 2.61 23.55 7.27
C GLU A 158 2.37 23.98 5.82
N GLN A 159 3.42 24.42 5.14
CA GLN A 159 3.37 24.90 3.75
C GLN A 159 3.36 23.76 2.70
N ASP A 160 3.55 22.49 3.08
CA ASP A 160 3.56 21.36 2.13
C ASP A 160 2.15 20.83 1.84
N GLU A 161 1.36 21.66 1.19
CA GLU A 161 -0.01 21.31 0.78
C GLU A 161 -0.03 20.15 -0.25
N ARG A 162 1.03 19.98 -1.04
CA ARG A 162 1.08 18.92 -2.07
C ARG A 162 1.12 17.53 -1.43
N SER A 163 2.06 17.29 -0.53
CA SER A 163 2.13 16.02 0.20
C SER A 163 0.90 15.82 1.07
N ARG A 164 0.42 16.89 1.72
CA ARG A 164 -0.77 16.84 2.57
C ARG A 164 -2.01 16.33 1.82
N LYS A 165 -2.29 16.86 0.62
CA LYS A 165 -3.45 16.44 -0.19
C LYS A 165 -3.35 14.98 -0.62
N ILE A 166 -2.16 14.50 -0.99
CA ILE A 166 -1.94 13.09 -1.31
C ILE A 166 -2.28 12.23 -0.09
N LEU A 167 -1.68 12.52 1.06
CA LEU A 167 -1.86 11.69 2.27
C LEU A 167 -3.28 11.73 2.83
N VAL A 168 -3.98 12.86 2.68
CA VAL A 168 -5.40 12.97 3.09
C VAL A 168 -6.27 12.09 2.20
N GLN A 169 -6.09 12.15 0.86
CA GLN A 169 -6.85 11.30 -0.05
C GLN A 169 -6.58 9.82 0.20
N MET A 170 -5.31 9.43 0.33
CA MET A 170 -4.95 8.05 0.68
C MET A 170 -5.65 7.63 1.97
N ASN A 171 -5.62 8.45 3.02
CA ASN A 171 -6.27 8.10 4.30
C ASN A 171 -7.79 7.90 4.18
N GLU A 172 -8.47 8.69 3.35
CA GLU A 172 -9.90 8.50 3.06
C GLU A 172 -10.16 7.17 2.35
N ASP A 173 -9.32 6.83 1.38
CA ASP A 173 -9.43 5.57 0.63
C ASP A 173 -9.16 4.36 1.55
N GLU A 174 -8.13 4.41 2.42
CA GLU A 174 -7.82 3.32 3.36
C GLU A 174 -8.93 3.05 4.38
N LEU A 175 -9.57 4.11 4.88
CA LEU A 175 -10.74 3.96 5.75
C LEU A 175 -11.90 3.28 5.02
N HIS A 176 -12.09 3.59 3.72
CA HIS A 176 -13.08 2.93 2.89
C HIS A 176 -12.75 1.46 2.63
N HIS A 177 -11.50 1.11 2.30
CA HIS A 177 -11.05 -0.27 2.12
C HIS A 177 -11.26 -1.10 3.40
N ARG A 178 -10.90 -0.54 4.55
CA ARG A 178 -11.14 -1.16 5.86
C ARG A 178 -12.62 -1.49 6.07
N ASP A 179 -13.49 -0.50 5.88
CA ASP A 179 -14.93 -0.66 6.12
C ASP A 179 -15.54 -1.66 5.12
N THR A 180 -15.09 -1.64 3.87
CA THR A 180 -15.49 -2.61 2.84
C THR A 180 -15.09 -4.03 3.25
N ALA A 181 -13.86 -4.25 3.73
CA ALA A 181 -13.40 -5.55 4.19
C ALA A 181 -14.21 -6.08 5.39
N LEU A 182 -14.54 -5.21 6.35
CA LEU A 182 -15.39 -5.59 7.50
C LEU A 182 -16.82 -5.93 7.07
N ASN A 183 -17.41 -5.13 6.18
CA ASN A 183 -18.76 -5.37 5.66
C ASN A 183 -18.83 -6.63 4.80
N ALA A 184 -17.76 -7.02 4.13
CA ALA A 184 -17.64 -8.27 3.39
C ALA A 184 -17.49 -9.52 4.29
N GLY A 185 -17.43 -9.34 5.61
CA GLY A 185 -17.38 -10.42 6.60
C GLY A 185 -16.02 -10.64 7.24
N GLY A 186 -15.13 -9.66 7.16
CA GLY A 186 -13.87 -9.66 7.89
C GLY A 186 -14.07 -9.77 9.39
N VAL A 187 -13.21 -10.54 10.06
CA VAL A 187 -13.26 -10.73 11.52
C VAL A 187 -12.02 -10.14 12.18
N ASP A 188 -12.17 -9.70 13.42
CA ASP A 188 -11.03 -9.25 14.20
C ASP A 188 -9.95 -10.32 14.31
N LEU A 189 -8.70 -9.91 14.06
CA LEU A 189 -7.56 -10.80 14.21
C LEU A 189 -7.18 -11.00 15.68
N PRO A 190 -6.67 -12.18 16.04
CA PRO A 190 -6.11 -12.42 17.37
C PRO A 190 -5.04 -11.40 17.74
N VAL A 191 -5.04 -10.97 19.01
CA VAL A 191 -4.08 -9.94 19.51
C VAL A 191 -2.61 -10.25 19.18
N PRO A 192 -2.09 -11.50 19.28
CA PRO A 192 -0.72 -11.80 18.90
C PRO A 192 -0.41 -11.50 17.42
N VAL A 193 -1.37 -11.76 16.52
CA VAL A 193 -1.21 -11.47 15.08
C VAL A 193 -1.11 -9.96 14.86
N ARG A 194 -1.99 -9.17 15.48
CA ARG A 194 -1.99 -7.70 15.39
C ARG A 194 -0.69 -7.10 15.93
N ILE A 195 -0.15 -7.66 17.03
CA ILE A 195 1.15 -7.23 17.58
C ILE A 195 2.28 -7.53 16.59
N ALA A 196 2.28 -8.74 15.99
CA ALA A 196 3.29 -9.12 15.00
C ALA A 196 3.23 -8.20 13.76
N MET A 197 2.02 -7.90 13.23
CA MET A 197 1.81 -6.95 12.13
C MET A 197 2.38 -5.58 12.48
N THR A 198 2.07 -5.06 13.67
CA THR A 198 2.61 -3.76 14.14
C THR A 198 4.14 -3.78 14.24
N GLY A 199 4.74 -4.88 14.68
CA GLY A 199 6.20 -5.02 14.77
C GLY A 199 6.87 -4.98 13.39
N ILE A 200 6.32 -5.71 12.42
CA ILE A 200 6.80 -5.73 11.03
C ILE A 200 6.62 -4.35 10.38
N SER A 201 5.45 -3.72 10.55
CA SER A 201 5.17 -2.38 10.06
C SER A 201 6.19 -1.36 10.59
N LYS A 202 6.49 -1.36 11.90
CA LYS A 202 7.52 -0.47 12.49
C LYS A 202 8.92 -0.71 11.92
N LEU A 203 9.27 -1.94 11.62
CA LEU A 203 10.57 -2.26 11.00
C LEU A 203 10.62 -1.71 9.57
N MET A 204 9.58 -1.97 8.79
CA MET A 204 9.45 -1.47 7.41
C MET A 204 9.54 0.05 7.37
N THR A 205 8.74 0.75 8.14
CA THR A 205 8.69 2.21 8.15
C THR A 205 10.01 2.83 8.57
N LYS A 206 10.64 2.31 9.64
CA LYS A 206 11.93 2.82 10.11
C LYS A 206 13.04 2.64 9.07
N THR A 207 13.07 1.52 8.34
CA THR A 207 14.11 1.26 7.34
C THR A 207 13.84 2.00 6.03
N SER A 208 12.60 1.98 5.53
CA SER A 208 12.22 2.66 4.29
C SER A 208 12.31 4.18 4.38
N TYR A 209 12.29 4.77 5.57
CA TYR A 209 12.48 6.21 5.73
C TYR A 209 13.87 6.68 5.25
N TYR A 210 14.90 5.84 5.39
CA TYR A 210 16.29 6.19 5.09
C TYR A 210 16.84 5.60 3.79
N ILE A 211 16.26 4.46 3.33
CA ILE A 211 16.82 3.65 2.24
C ILE A 211 15.83 3.46 1.09
#